data_622f9610ae3daa2fbb82d89d0c79b0c3
#
_entry.id   622f9610ae3daa2fbb82d89d0c79b0c3
#
_cell.length_a   1.000
_cell.length_b   1.000
_cell.length_c   1.000
_cell.angle_alpha   90.00
_cell.angle_beta   90.00
_cell.angle_gamma   90.00
#
_symmetry.space_group_name_H-M   'P 1'
#
loop_
_entity.id
_entity.type
_entity.pdbx_description
1 polymer ?
#
loop_
_entity_poly.entity_id
_entity_poly.type
_entity_poly.pdbx_seq_one_letter_code
_entity_poly.pdbx_strand_id
1 'polypeptide(L)'
;MFGDYNSPQTLILCNLRNRKVDTEMAKIDLTKYGITGTTEIIHNPSYDELFNEETKADLEGYEVGQETELGAVNVMTGIYTGRSPKDKFIVMDENSKDTVWWTSDEYKNDNHPATQEAWEAVKALAKKELSNKKLYVVDAFCGANHDTRMAVRFIVEVAWQAHFVTNMFIKPSAEELENFEPDFVVYNASKAKVENYKELGLNSETAVMFNITSREQVIVNTWYGGEMKKGMFSMMNYYLPLKGIASMHCSANTDKNGENTAIFFGLSGTGKTTLSTDPCSSQP
;
A
#
# COMPACT_ATOMS: atom_id res chain seq x y z
N MET A 1 -51.48 21.28 -14.95
CA MET A 1 -50.45 22.06 -15.65
C MET A 1 -49.13 21.38 -15.35
N PHE A 2 -48.69 20.53 -16.22
CA PHE A 2 -47.38 19.88 -16.13
C PHE A 2 -46.47 20.63 -17.09
N GLY A 3 -45.44 21.27 -16.55
CA GLY A 3 -44.43 21.96 -17.32
C GLY A 3 -43.32 21.06 -17.74
N ASP A 4 -43.03 21.04 -19.04
CA ASP A 4 -41.94 20.38 -19.70
C ASP A 4 -40.56 20.87 -19.18
N TYR A 5 -39.77 19.97 -18.62
CA TYR A 5 -38.34 20.17 -18.40
C TYR A 5 -37.52 19.33 -19.41
N ASN A 6 -37.45 19.85 -20.65
CA ASN A 6 -36.39 19.46 -21.57
C ASN A 6 -35.29 20.51 -21.50
N SER A 7 -34.27 20.24 -20.67
CA SER A 7 -33.08 21.07 -20.59
C SER A 7 -31.95 20.44 -21.43
N PRO A 8 -31.27 21.22 -22.29
CA PRO A 8 -30.16 20.73 -23.14
C PRO A 8 -28.90 20.32 -22.38
N GLN A 9 -28.87 20.43 -21.06
CA GLN A 9 -27.68 20.09 -20.24
C GLN A 9 -27.47 18.61 -20.04
N THR A 10 -28.45 17.74 -20.28
CA THR A 10 -28.32 16.30 -20.09
C THR A 10 -27.55 15.60 -21.22
N LEU A 11 -27.40 16.25 -22.38
CA LEU A 11 -26.69 15.69 -23.54
C LEU A 11 -25.17 15.92 -23.51
N ILE A 12 -24.66 16.81 -22.69
CA ILE A 12 -23.22 17.13 -22.61
C ILE A 12 -22.48 16.13 -21.71
N LEU A 13 -23.15 15.55 -20.73
CA LEU A 13 -22.54 14.61 -19.79
C LEU A 13 -22.35 13.19 -20.36
N CYS A 14 -23.07 12.80 -21.42
CA CYS A 14 -22.94 11.48 -22.02
C CYS A 14 -21.79 11.37 -23.02
N ASN A 15 -21.25 12.47 -23.55
CA ASN A 15 -20.15 12.47 -24.52
C ASN A 15 -18.75 12.58 -23.90
N LEU A 16 -18.64 12.71 -22.58
CA LEU A 16 -17.35 12.73 -21.90
C LEU A 16 -16.86 11.33 -21.47
N ARG A 17 -17.72 10.31 -21.61
CA ARG A 17 -17.35 8.90 -21.23
C ARG A 17 -16.48 8.16 -22.24
N ASN A 18 -16.21 8.71 -23.43
CA ASN A 18 -15.47 8.03 -24.49
C ASN A 18 -14.23 8.80 -25.00
N ARG A 19 -13.66 9.69 -24.22
CA ARG A 19 -12.27 10.07 -24.49
C ARG A 19 -11.38 9.08 -23.74
N LYS A 20 -10.95 8.00 -24.41
CA LYS A 20 -9.67 7.38 -24.11
C LYS A 20 -8.63 8.48 -24.20
N VAL A 21 -8.19 8.95 -23.07
CA VAL A 21 -6.94 9.70 -22.97
C VAL A 21 -5.86 8.61 -23.04
N ASP A 22 -5.51 8.19 -24.28
CA ASP A 22 -4.28 7.48 -24.54
C ASP A 22 -3.11 8.46 -24.32
N THR A 23 -2.90 8.86 -23.08
CA THR A 23 -1.59 9.33 -22.65
C THR A 23 -0.75 8.07 -22.55
N GLU A 24 0.15 7.83 -23.52
CA GLU A 24 1.26 6.91 -23.33
C GLU A 24 2.01 7.36 -22.06
N MET A 25 1.61 6.80 -20.91
CA MET A 25 2.38 6.97 -19.69
C MET A 25 3.77 6.41 -19.96
N ALA A 26 4.80 7.18 -19.64
CA ALA A 26 6.18 6.76 -19.79
C ALA A 26 6.36 5.38 -19.15
N LYS A 27 6.87 4.41 -19.90
CA LYS A 27 7.10 3.06 -19.39
C LYS A 27 8.02 3.14 -18.19
N ILE A 28 7.55 2.68 -17.04
CA ILE A 28 8.38 2.59 -15.83
C ILE A 28 9.54 1.63 -16.11
N ASP A 29 10.75 2.12 -15.84
CA ASP A 29 11.96 1.29 -15.82
C ASP A 29 12.21 0.76 -14.41
N LEU A 30 12.00 -0.56 -14.22
CA LEU A 30 12.25 -1.24 -12.95
C LEU A 30 13.71 -1.67 -12.78
N THR A 31 14.55 -1.53 -13.80
CA THR A 31 15.98 -1.87 -13.69
C THR A 31 16.71 -0.98 -12.71
N LYS A 32 16.27 0.28 -12.55
CA LYS A 32 16.78 1.19 -11.52
C LYS A 32 16.55 0.69 -10.09
N TYR A 33 15.57 -0.19 -9.90
CA TYR A 33 15.29 -0.86 -8.63
C TYR A 33 15.97 -2.24 -8.53
N GLY A 34 16.73 -2.65 -9.54
CA GLY A 34 17.39 -3.96 -9.61
C GLY A 34 16.45 -5.12 -9.93
N ILE A 35 15.28 -4.83 -10.54
CA ILE A 35 14.33 -5.83 -11.05
C ILE A 35 14.49 -5.87 -12.56
N THR A 36 14.77 -7.04 -13.12
CA THR A 36 15.11 -7.22 -14.54
C THR A 36 14.26 -8.30 -15.20
N GLY A 37 14.23 -8.29 -16.53
CA GLY A 37 13.54 -9.33 -17.31
C GLY A 37 12.02 -9.35 -17.15
N THR A 38 11.40 -8.25 -16.70
CA THR A 38 9.94 -8.17 -16.57
C THR A 38 9.27 -8.41 -17.92
N THR A 39 8.31 -9.34 -17.95
CA THR A 39 7.60 -9.69 -19.20
C THR A 39 6.52 -8.66 -19.53
N GLU A 40 5.91 -8.09 -18.50
CA GLU A 40 4.89 -7.05 -18.59
C GLU A 40 4.90 -6.22 -17.31
N ILE A 41 4.64 -4.92 -17.42
CA ILE A 41 4.42 -4.02 -16.28
C ILE A 41 3.07 -3.34 -16.49
N ILE A 42 2.12 -3.60 -15.58
CA ILE A 42 0.87 -2.87 -15.52
C ILE A 42 1.03 -1.77 -14.48
N HIS A 43 1.09 -0.53 -14.96
CA HIS A 43 1.33 0.65 -14.13
C HIS A 43 0.05 1.41 -13.86
N ASN A 44 -0.26 1.64 -12.59
CA ASN A 44 -1.47 2.32 -12.12
C ASN A 44 -2.76 1.85 -12.81
N PRO A 45 -3.01 0.52 -12.78
CA PRO A 45 -4.19 -0.04 -13.43
C PRO A 45 -5.49 0.58 -12.88
N SER A 46 -6.49 0.66 -13.74
CA SER A 46 -7.86 0.97 -13.37
C SER A 46 -8.48 -0.16 -12.54
N TYR A 47 -9.59 0.11 -11.86
CA TYR A 47 -10.34 -0.93 -11.15
C TYR A 47 -10.83 -2.04 -12.08
N ASP A 48 -11.26 -1.70 -13.29
CA ASP A 48 -11.72 -2.69 -14.27
C ASP A 48 -10.57 -3.58 -14.74
N GLU A 49 -9.38 -3.01 -14.97
CA GLU A 49 -8.18 -3.78 -15.30
C GLU A 49 -7.77 -4.70 -14.15
N LEU A 50 -7.76 -4.19 -12.91
CA LEU A 50 -7.44 -4.99 -11.72
C LEU A 50 -8.44 -6.13 -11.54
N PHE A 51 -9.73 -5.85 -11.65
CA PHE A 51 -10.77 -6.87 -11.57
C PHE A 51 -10.57 -7.97 -12.62
N ASN A 52 -10.31 -7.58 -13.87
CA ASN A 52 -10.06 -8.55 -14.95
C ASN A 52 -8.79 -9.36 -14.71
N GLU A 53 -7.74 -8.74 -14.13
CA GLU A 53 -6.47 -9.41 -13.85
C GLU A 53 -6.59 -10.41 -12.69
N GLU A 54 -7.27 -10.05 -11.61
CA GLU A 54 -7.37 -10.86 -10.39
C GLU A 54 -8.43 -11.98 -10.47
N THR A 55 -9.32 -11.93 -11.47
CA THR A 55 -10.38 -12.95 -11.68
C THR A 55 -10.13 -13.83 -12.92
N LYS A 56 -8.94 -13.79 -13.51
CA LYS A 56 -8.59 -14.64 -14.67
C LYS A 56 -8.72 -16.11 -14.33
N ALA A 57 -9.22 -16.88 -15.30
CA ALA A 57 -9.47 -18.32 -15.12
C ALA A 57 -8.20 -19.19 -15.04
N ASP A 58 -7.07 -18.67 -15.49
CA ASP A 58 -5.75 -19.33 -15.47
C ASP A 58 -4.92 -19.04 -14.21
N LEU A 59 -5.46 -18.26 -13.26
CA LEU A 59 -4.82 -18.04 -11.98
C LEU A 59 -4.94 -19.26 -11.07
N GLU A 60 -3.94 -19.47 -10.24
CA GLU A 60 -3.88 -20.60 -9.30
C GLU A 60 -3.55 -20.14 -7.87
N GLY A 61 -3.97 -20.96 -6.90
CA GLY A 61 -3.62 -20.77 -5.49
C GLY A 61 -4.12 -19.45 -4.92
N TYR A 62 -3.24 -18.72 -4.26
CA TYR A 62 -3.58 -17.46 -3.59
C TYR A 62 -3.59 -16.23 -4.52
N GLU A 63 -3.38 -16.40 -5.81
CA GLU A 63 -3.53 -15.33 -6.80
C GLU A 63 -4.98 -15.13 -7.23
N VAL A 64 -5.81 -16.16 -7.01
CA VAL A 64 -7.21 -16.19 -7.47
C VAL A 64 -8.07 -15.24 -6.66
N GLY A 65 -8.67 -14.28 -7.34
CA GLY A 65 -9.80 -13.51 -6.83
C GLY A 65 -11.13 -14.13 -7.26
N GLN A 66 -12.06 -14.25 -6.34
CA GLN A 66 -13.39 -14.77 -6.59
C GLN A 66 -14.42 -13.65 -6.47
N GLU A 67 -15.12 -13.35 -7.56
CA GLU A 67 -16.21 -12.38 -7.52
C GLU A 67 -17.34 -12.88 -6.62
N THR A 68 -17.82 -11.98 -5.77
CA THR A 68 -19.00 -12.23 -4.92
C THR A 68 -20.27 -11.73 -5.60
N GLU A 69 -21.43 -12.16 -5.12
CA GLU A 69 -22.75 -11.70 -5.61
C GLU A 69 -22.92 -10.16 -5.56
N LEU A 70 -22.17 -9.48 -4.71
CA LEU A 70 -22.22 -8.03 -4.55
C LEU A 70 -21.13 -7.29 -5.38
N GLY A 71 -20.40 -8.01 -6.23
CA GLY A 71 -19.34 -7.44 -7.07
C GLY A 71 -18.01 -7.13 -6.35
N ALA A 72 -17.87 -7.57 -5.10
CA ALA A 72 -16.57 -7.51 -4.41
C ALA A 72 -15.73 -8.74 -4.79
N VAL A 73 -14.42 -8.64 -4.65
CA VAL A 73 -13.50 -9.75 -4.88
C VAL A 73 -13.05 -10.35 -3.55
N ASN A 74 -13.31 -11.62 -3.36
CA ASN A 74 -12.87 -12.42 -2.23
C ASN A 74 -11.52 -13.08 -2.57
N VAL A 75 -10.54 -12.98 -1.68
CA VAL A 75 -9.19 -13.52 -1.86
C VAL A 75 -8.74 -14.32 -0.64
N MET A 76 -7.86 -15.29 -0.88
CA MET A 76 -7.24 -16.09 0.16
C MET A 76 -5.82 -15.56 0.45
N THR A 77 -5.51 -15.39 1.73
CA THR A 77 -4.19 -14.87 2.17
C THR A 77 -3.30 -15.94 2.82
N GLY A 78 -3.63 -17.22 2.60
CA GLY A 78 -2.89 -18.34 3.16
C GLY A 78 -3.01 -18.43 4.69
N ILE A 79 -1.90 -18.79 5.34
CA ILE A 79 -1.85 -18.91 6.80
C ILE A 79 -1.89 -17.56 7.52
N TYR A 80 -1.60 -16.47 6.83
CA TYR A 80 -1.60 -15.12 7.39
C TYR A 80 -2.94 -14.43 7.14
N THR A 81 -3.85 -14.52 8.10
CA THR A 81 -5.14 -13.80 8.10
C THR A 81 -5.03 -12.41 8.73
N GLY A 82 -3.84 -12.00 9.08
CA GLY A 82 -3.49 -10.72 9.68
C GLY A 82 -1.99 -10.44 9.53
N ARG A 83 -1.55 -9.31 10.05
CA ARG A 83 -0.12 -8.95 10.09
C ARG A 83 0.67 -9.94 10.96
N SER A 84 1.96 -10.07 10.65
CA SER A 84 2.91 -10.83 11.45
C SER A 84 3.90 -9.91 12.19
N PRO A 85 3.55 -9.36 13.37
CA PRO A 85 4.41 -8.43 14.10
C PRO A 85 5.76 -9.04 14.46
N LYS A 86 5.81 -10.35 14.69
CA LYS A 86 7.04 -11.10 15.02
C LYS A 86 8.05 -11.15 13.88
N ASP A 87 7.57 -10.98 12.65
CA ASP A 87 8.39 -11.01 11.44
C ASP A 87 8.68 -9.60 10.90
N LYS A 88 8.34 -8.56 11.71
CA LYS A 88 8.65 -7.17 11.39
C LYS A 88 10.04 -6.81 11.92
N PHE A 89 10.89 -6.31 11.02
CA PHE A 89 12.26 -5.89 11.34
C PHE A 89 12.55 -4.52 10.75
N ILE A 90 13.39 -3.76 11.44
CA ILE A 90 13.86 -2.46 10.99
C ILE A 90 15.39 -2.49 11.00
N VAL A 91 16.02 -2.04 9.93
CA VAL A 91 17.48 -1.95 9.87
C VAL A 91 17.97 -0.99 10.94
N MET A 92 18.87 -1.47 11.79
CA MET A 92 19.53 -0.64 12.79
C MET A 92 20.83 -0.10 12.19
N ASP A 93 20.83 1.17 11.87
CA ASP A 93 21.97 1.90 11.33
C ASP A 93 22.21 3.21 12.09
N GLU A 94 23.16 4.03 11.64
CA GLU A 94 23.51 5.28 12.29
C GLU A 94 22.35 6.29 12.40
N ASN A 95 21.39 6.25 11.47
CA ASN A 95 20.24 7.14 11.47
C ASN A 95 19.09 6.63 12.35
N SER A 96 18.88 5.31 12.35
CA SER A 96 17.74 4.68 13.03
C SER A 96 18.01 4.32 14.49
N LYS A 97 19.26 4.07 14.86
CA LYS A 97 19.65 3.57 16.20
C LYS A 97 19.15 4.41 17.37
N ASP A 98 19.14 5.74 17.22
CA ASP A 98 18.76 6.69 18.26
C ASP A 98 17.36 7.28 18.07
N THR A 99 16.68 6.95 16.97
CA THR A 99 15.37 7.55 16.62
C THR A 99 14.22 6.54 16.61
N VAL A 100 14.51 5.25 16.56
CA VAL A 100 13.51 4.18 16.68
C VAL A 100 13.40 3.73 18.13
N TRP A 101 12.15 3.55 18.58
CA TRP A 101 11.88 2.94 19.87
C TRP A 101 12.03 1.41 19.74
N TRP A 102 13.21 0.91 20.01
CA TRP A 102 13.55 -0.51 19.89
C TRP A 102 12.91 -1.36 20.98
N THR A 103 12.61 -2.61 20.62
CA THR A 103 12.22 -3.61 21.64
C THR A 103 13.37 -3.88 22.59
N SER A 104 13.08 -3.99 23.87
CA SER A 104 14.04 -4.32 24.93
C SER A 104 13.38 -5.19 25.99
N ASP A 105 14.13 -5.64 26.96
CA ASP A 105 13.58 -6.42 28.09
C ASP A 105 12.66 -5.57 28.97
N GLU A 106 12.94 -4.31 29.11
CA GLU A 106 12.13 -3.35 29.86
C GLU A 106 10.88 -2.89 29.09
N TYR A 107 11.01 -2.67 27.76
CA TYR A 107 9.94 -2.14 26.92
C TYR A 107 9.69 -3.06 25.71
N LYS A 108 8.82 -4.04 25.88
CA LYS A 108 8.44 -4.96 24.79
C LYS A 108 7.59 -4.24 23.74
N ASN A 109 8.04 -4.33 22.49
CA ASN A 109 7.29 -3.89 21.31
C ASN A 109 7.73 -4.69 20.08
N ASP A 110 7.15 -4.40 18.91
CA ASP A 110 7.42 -5.13 17.67
C ASP A 110 8.46 -4.45 16.76
N ASN A 111 9.29 -3.54 17.27
CA ASN A 111 10.38 -2.93 16.49
C ASN A 111 11.67 -3.75 16.71
N HIS A 112 11.77 -4.87 16.01
CA HIS A 112 12.94 -5.73 16.09
C HIS A 112 14.07 -5.18 15.22
N PRO A 113 15.30 -5.09 15.72
CA PRO A 113 16.43 -4.66 14.90
C PRO A 113 16.85 -5.73 13.91
N ALA A 114 17.26 -5.32 12.72
CA ALA A 114 17.92 -6.17 11.74
C ALA A 114 19.28 -5.58 11.35
N THR A 115 20.21 -6.44 10.94
CA THR A 115 21.49 -6.00 10.39
C THR A 115 21.33 -5.55 8.95
N GLN A 116 22.28 -4.73 8.46
CA GLN A 116 22.35 -4.37 7.05
C GLN A 116 22.53 -5.61 6.14
N GLU A 117 23.29 -6.61 6.60
CA GLU A 117 23.49 -7.86 5.88
C GLU A 117 22.18 -8.63 5.68
N ALA A 118 21.38 -8.78 6.73
CA ALA A 118 20.06 -9.41 6.64
C ALA A 118 19.13 -8.63 5.69
N TRP A 119 19.16 -7.30 5.75
CA TRP A 119 18.41 -6.44 4.84
C TRP A 119 18.78 -6.69 3.37
N GLU A 120 20.08 -6.65 3.04
CA GLU A 120 20.54 -6.84 1.66
C GLU A 120 20.20 -8.24 1.15
N ALA A 121 20.31 -9.27 1.98
CA ALA A 121 19.97 -10.64 1.61
C ALA A 121 18.48 -10.78 1.28
N VAL A 122 17.58 -10.26 2.14
CA VAL A 122 16.13 -10.33 1.93
C VAL A 122 15.68 -9.44 0.77
N LYS A 123 16.29 -8.26 0.62
CA LYS A 123 16.02 -7.37 -0.51
C LYS A 123 16.46 -8.00 -1.84
N ALA A 124 17.62 -8.64 -1.90
CA ALA A 124 18.09 -9.35 -3.08
C ALA A 124 17.15 -10.51 -3.45
N LEU A 125 16.69 -11.28 -2.44
CA LEU A 125 15.71 -12.34 -2.62
C LEU A 125 14.40 -11.81 -3.21
N ALA A 126 13.85 -10.73 -2.66
CA ALA A 126 12.62 -10.11 -3.17
C ALA A 126 12.78 -9.60 -4.62
N LYS A 127 13.89 -8.94 -4.94
CA LYS A 127 14.18 -8.47 -6.31
C LYS A 127 14.34 -9.63 -7.29
N LYS A 128 14.95 -10.72 -6.88
CA LYS A 128 15.06 -11.95 -7.68
C LYS A 128 13.68 -12.53 -7.97
N GLU A 129 12.82 -12.61 -6.94
CA GLU A 129 11.45 -13.10 -7.08
C GLU A 129 10.61 -12.22 -8.03
N LEU A 130 10.74 -10.91 -7.89
CA LEU A 130 10.02 -9.94 -8.75
C LEU A 130 10.60 -9.81 -10.16
N SER A 131 11.73 -10.45 -10.46
CA SER A 131 12.31 -10.45 -11.81
C SER A 131 11.72 -11.54 -12.71
N ASN A 132 11.82 -11.36 -14.03
CA ASN A 132 11.43 -12.31 -15.08
C ASN A 132 9.94 -12.70 -15.06
N LYS A 133 9.07 -11.80 -14.64
CA LYS A 133 7.62 -12.01 -14.61
C LYS A 133 6.84 -10.74 -14.91
N LYS A 134 5.52 -10.88 -14.98
CA LYS A 134 4.57 -9.79 -15.01
C LYS A 134 4.47 -9.17 -13.61
N LEU A 135 4.43 -7.85 -13.56
CA LEU A 135 4.32 -7.08 -12.31
C LEU A 135 3.25 -6.00 -12.42
N TYR A 136 2.71 -5.65 -11.26
CA TYR A 136 1.84 -4.49 -11.08
C TYR A 136 2.61 -3.44 -10.28
N VAL A 137 2.59 -2.21 -10.78
CA VAL A 137 3.21 -1.06 -10.11
C VAL A 137 2.13 -0.05 -9.81
N VAL A 138 2.00 0.31 -8.54
CA VAL A 138 1.03 1.31 -8.09
C VAL A 138 1.78 2.47 -7.44
N ASP A 139 1.63 3.65 -8.03
CA ASP A 139 2.09 4.90 -7.48
C ASP A 139 0.94 5.57 -6.73
N ALA A 140 1.17 5.96 -5.49
CA ALA A 140 0.14 6.50 -4.64
C ALA A 140 0.71 7.44 -3.56
N PHE A 141 -0.17 8.20 -2.91
CA PHE A 141 0.22 9.03 -1.78
C PHE A 141 -0.30 8.46 -0.46
N CYS A 142 0.57 8.47 0.54
CA CYS A 142 0.23 8.20 1.93
C CYS A 142 0.11 9.53 2.69
N GLY A 143 -1.12 9.89 3.08
CA GLY A 143 -1.45 11.18 3.68
C GLY A 143 -2.14 12.14 2.69
N ALA A 144 -3.10 12.93 3.20
CA ALA A 144 -3.90 13.84 2.39
C ALA A 144 -3.27 15.24 2.22
N ASN A 145 -2.47 15.69 3.21
CA ASN A 145 -1.85 17.01 3.18
C ASN A 145 -0.63 17.01 2.25
N HIS A 146 -0.62 17.90 1.27
CA HIS A 146 0.43 18.00 0.24
C HIS A 146 1.83 18.23 0.82
N ASP A 147 1.98 18.97 1.94
CA ASP A 147 3.28 19.30 2.54
C ASP A 147 3.88 18.13 3.33
N THR A 148 3.06 17.15 3.70
CA THR A 148 3.46 16.08 4.62
C THR A 148 3.20 14.68 4.08
N ARG A 149 2.47 14.54 2.97
CA ARG A 149 2.23 13.25 2.33
C ARG A 149 3.53 12.62 1.84
N MET A 150 3.54 11.32 1.74
CA MET A 150 4.65 10.54 1.21
C MET A 150 4.26 9.92 -0.13
N ALA A 151 5.04 10.14 -1.16
CA ALA A 151 4.90 9.46 -2.45
C ALA A 151 5.45 8.03 -2.32
N VAL A 152 4.62 7.04 -2.60
CA VAL A 152 4.97 5.63 -2.42
C VAL A 152 4.78 4.87 -3.73
N ARG A 153 5.78 4.09 -4.11
CA ARG A 153 5.71 3.13 -5.21
C ARG A 153 5.63 1.72 -4.66
N PHE A 154 4.54 1.03 -4.99
CA PHE A 154 4.35 -0.37 -4.68
C PHE A 154 4.67 -1.21 -5.91
N ILE A 155 5.57 -2.19 -5.76
CA ILE A 155 5.94 -3.14 -6.79
C ILE A 155 5.49 -4.52 -6.29
N VAL A 156 4.47 -5.08 -6.91
CA VAL A 156 3.81 -6.31 -6.47
C VAL A 156 3.65 -7.31 -7.63
N GLU A 157 3.64 -8.59 -7.31
CA GLU A 157 3.48 -9.66 -8.29
C GLU A 157 2.05 -10.20 -8.42
N VAL A 158 1.12 -9.73 -7.58
CA VAL A 158 -0.25 -10.23 -7.50
C VAL A 158 -1.26 -9.10 -7.73
N ALA A 159 -2.19 -9.31 -8.66
CA ALA A 159 -3.17 -8.29 -9.07
C ALA A 159 -4.03 -7.77 -7.90
N TRP A 160 -4.61 -8.67 -7.11
CA TRP A 160 -5.46 -8.25 -5.99
C TRP A 160 -4.70 -7.50 -4.88
N GLN A 161 -3.37 -7.69 -4.77
CA GLN A 161 -2.55 -6.87 -3.87
C GLN A 161 -2.37 -5.45 -4.42
N ALA A 162 -2.24 -5.29 -5.74
CA ALA A 162 -2.30 -3.98 -6.37
C ALA A 162 -3.67 -3.33 -6.18
N HIS A 163 -4.77 -4.09 -6.31
CA HIS A 163 -6.12 -3.61 -6.03
C HIS A 163 -6.26 -3.15 -4.57
N PHE A 164 -5.75 -3.93 -3.63
CA PHE A 164 -5.75 -3.57 -2.20
C PHE A 164 -5.07 -2.23 -1.94
N VAL A 165 -3.86 -1.99 -2.47
CA VAL A 165 -3.16 -0.71 -2.26
C VAL A 165 -3.85 0.45 -2.97
N THR A 166 -4.44 0.22 -4.15
CA THR A 166 -5.24 1.23 -4.86
C THR A 166 -6.44 1.70 -4.01
N ASN A 167 -7.04 0.81 -3.23
CA ASN A 167 -8.12 1.14 -2.30
C ASN A 167 -7.65 1.83 -1.00
N MET A 168 -6.40 1.58 -0.58
CA MET A 168 -5.90 2.01 0.73
C MET A 168 -5.15 3.34 0.71
N PHE A 169 -4.71 3.80 -0.45
CA PHE A 169 -3.88 4.99 -0.62
C PHE A 169 -4.53 6.00 -1.57
N ILE A 170 -4.06 7.24 -1.53
CA ILE A 170 -4.59 8.31 -2.36
C ILE A 170 -4.01 8.18 -3.77
N LYS A 171 -4.89 8.08 -4.76
CA LYS A 171 -4.51 8.01 -6.16
C LYS A 171 -4.01 9.38 -6.64
N PRO A 172 -2.81 9.45 -7.25
CA PRO A 172 -2.34 10.68 -7.88
C PRO A 172 -3.20 11.10 -9.06
N SER A 173 -3.25 12.40 -9.33
CA SER A 173 -3.81 12.93 -10.58
C SER A 173 -2.90 12.59 -11.77
N ALA A 174 -3.42 12.75 -12.99
CA ALA A 174 -2.63 12.52 -14.21
C ALA A 174 -1.41 13.46 -14.27
N GLU A 175 -1.55 14.70 -13.85
CA GLU A 175 -0.46 15.69 -13.78
C GLU A 175 0.62 15.28 -12.76
N GLU A 176 0.21 14.78 -11.59
CA GLU A 176 1.14 14.30 -10.55
C GLU A 176 1.89 13.03 -11.00
N LEU A 177 1.30 12.22 -11.87
CA LEU A 177 1.94 11.01 -12.40
C LEU A 177 2.99 11.29 -13.46
N GLU A 178 2.91 12.41 -14.20
CA GLU A 178 3.89 12.77 -15.25
C GLU A 178 5.33 12.85 -14.72
N ASN A 179 5.47 13.33 -13.48
CA ASN A 179 6.78 13.51 -12.82
C ASN A 179 6.84 12.80 -11.47
N PHE A 180 6.16 11.65 -11.34
CA PHE A 180 6.09 10.95 -10.08
C PHE A 180 7.44 10.32 -9.71
N GLU A 181 8.06 10.83 -8.66
CA GLU A 181 9.22 10.23 -8.02
C GLU A 181 8.84 9.78 -6.61
N PRO A 182 9.01 8.49 -6.28
CA PRO A 182 8.63 7.99 -4.97
C PRO A 182 9.61 8.42 -3.89
N ASP A 183 9.08 8.89 -2.77
CA ASP A 183 9.82 9.05 -1.51
C ASP A 183 10.14 7.72 -0.86
N PHE A 184 9.30 6.70 -1.12
CA PHE A 184 9.39 5.38 -0.50
C PHE A 184 9.02 4.28 -1.49
N VAL A 185 9.73 3.16 -1.45
CA VAL A 185 9.48 2.01 -2.34
C VAL A 185 9.14 0.76 -1.53
N VAL A 186 8.08 0.07 -1.94
CA VAL A 186 7.64 -1.19 -1.34
C VAL A 186 7.80 -2.32 -2.34
N TYR A 187 8.61 -3.31 -1.99
CA TYR A 187 8.79 -4.55 -2.74
C TYR A 187 7.97 -5.65 -2.05
N ASN A 188 6.91 -6.13 -2.69
CA ASN A 188 6.08 -7.20 -2.14
C ASN A 188 6.21 -8.48 -2.96
N ALA A 189 7.04 -9.40 -2.47
CA ALA A 189 7.37 -10.69 -3.06
C ALA A 189 6.75 -11.83 -2.24
N SER A 190 5.43 -11.98 -2.33
CA SER A 190 4.65 -12.92 -1.51
C SER A 190 5.05 -14.38 -1.72
N LYS A 191 5.58 -14.73 -2.90
CA LYS A 191 5.95 -16.11 -3.26
C LYS A 191 7.34 -16.51 -2.79
N ALA A 192 8.22 -15.54 -2.50
CA ALA A 192 9.55 -15.81 -2.01
C ALA A 192 9.53 -16.25 -0.54
N LYS A 193 10.56 -17.03 -0.12
CA LYS A 193 10.77 -17.49 1.25
C LYS A 193 12.21 -17.31 1.68
N VAL A 194 12.43 -16.86 2.91
CA VAL A 194 13.75 -16.72 3.49
C VAL A 194 14.16 -18.05 4.13
N GLU A 195 14.69 -18.97 3.35
CA GLU A 195 15.03 -20.34 3.83
C GLU A 195 16.10 -20.32 4.94
N ASN A 196 17.06 -19.41 4.84
CA ASN A 196 18.15 -19.25 5.80
C ASN A 196 17.86 -18.19 6.89
N TYR A 197 16.62 -18.01 7.25
CA TYR A 197 16.17 -16.95 8.19
C TYR A 197 16.92 -16.98 9.53
N LYS A 198 17.28 -18.17 10.04
CA LYS A 198 18.00 -18.30 11.31
C LYS A 198 19.39 -17.69 11.26
N GLU A 199 20.09 -17.87 10.13
CA GLU A 199 21.44 -17.33 9.91
C GLU A 199 21.40 -15.81 9.83
N LEU A 200 20.29 -15.26 9.32
CA LEU A 200 20.04 -13.83 9.21
C LEU A 200 19.45 -13.19 10.50
N GLY A 201 19.26 -13.99 11.55
CA GLY A 201 18.66 -13.49 12.79
C GLY A 201 17.18 -13.16 12.71
N LEU A 202 16.47 -13.71 11.73
CA LEU A 202 15.04 -13.51 11.54
C LEU A 202 14.22 -14.57 12.27
N ASN A 203 12.93 -14.30 12.50
CA ASN A 203 12.05 -15.15 13.28
C ASN A 203 11.52 -16.38 12.50
N SER A 204 11.27 -16.21 11.20
CA SER A 204 10.72 -17.26 10.34
C SER A 204 11.13 -17.06 8.88
N GLU A 205 10.64 -17.92 7.98
CA GLU A 205 10.80 -17.76 6.53
C GLU A 205 10.09 -16.50 5.99
N THR A 206 9.27 -15.85 6.81
CA THR A 206 8.54 -14.62 6.48
C THR A 206 9.34 -13.42 6.99
N ALA A 207 9.41 -12.37 6.18
CA ALA A 207 10.07 -11.13 6.57
C ALA A 207 9.28 -9.90 6.08
N VAL A 208 9.06 -8.96 7.00
CA VAL A 208 8.52 -7.63 6.72
C VAL A 208 9.56 -6.63 7.21
N MET A 209 10.44 -6.22 6.33
CA MET A 209 11.61 -5.43 6.69
C MET A 209 11.53 -4.00 6.19
N PHE A 210 12.06 -3.09 7.00
CA PHE A 210 12.15 -1.67 6.68
C PHE A 210 13.60 -1.20 6.77
N ASN A 211 14.01 -0.45 5.75
CA ASN A 211 15.20 0.38 5.83
C ASN A 211 14.77 1.84 5.76
N ILE A 212 14.81 2.51 6.91
CA ILE A 212 14.36 3.90 7.07
C ILE A 212 15.28 4.84 6.30
N THR A 213 16.57 4.56 6.27
CA THR A 213 17.58 5.38 5.62
C THR A 213 17.46 5.33 4.10
N SER A 214 17.28 4.15 3.52
CA SER A 214 17.04 4.00 2.08
C SER A 214 15.59 4.23 1.67
N ARG A 215 14.68 4.37 2.65
CA ARG A 215 13.23 4.55 2.44
C ARG A 215 12.61 3.43 1.62
N GLU A 216 12.82 2.21 2.09
CA GLU A 216 12.34 1.01 1.42
C GLU A 216 11.70 0.04 2.41
N GLN A 217 10.70 -0.70 1.93
CA GLN A 217 10.11 -1.85 2.60
C GLN A 217 10.22 -3.07 1.70
N VAL A 218 10.57 -4.22 2.30
CA VAL A 218 10.54 -5.52 1.64
C VAL A 218 9.60 -6.43 2.41
N ILE A 219 8.70 -7.10 1.69
CA ILE A 219 7.73 -8.06 2.22
C ILE A 219 7.92 -9.39 1.48
N VAL A 220 8.13 -10.47 2.25
CA VAL A 220 8.40 -11.81 1.72
C VAL A 220 7.56 -12.84 2.46
N ASN A 221 7.04 -13.84 1.74
CA ASN A 221 6.31 -15.00 2.25
C ASN A 221 5.05 -14.68 3.05
N THR A 222 4.40 -13.56 2.76
CA THR A 222 3.05 -13.29 3.26
C THR A 222 2.18 -12.73 2.16
N TRP A 223 0.95 -13.23 2.08
CA TRP A 223 -0.04 -12.77 1.12
C TRP A 223 -0.94 -11.67 1.70
N TYR A 224 -0.81 -11.38 2.99
CA TYR A 224 -1.65 -10.40 3.66
C TYR A 224 -1.33 -8.96 3.23
N GLY A 225 -2.17 -8.37 2.40
CA GLY A 225 -1.97 -7.02 1.84
C GLY A 225 -1.84 -5.92 2.90
N GLY A 226 -2.37 -6.14 4.10
CA GLY A 226 -2.29 -5.20 5.22
C GLY A 226 -0.86 -4.91 5.70
N GLU A 227 0.15 -5.71 5.34
CA GLU A 227 1.55 -5.40 5.65
C GLU A 227 2.03 -4.16 4.88
N MET A 228 1.63 -3.98 3.62
CA MET A 228 1.94 -2.78 2.85
C MET A 228 1.30 -1.53 3.47
N LYS A 229 -0.02 -1.61 3.76
CA LYS A 229 -0.75 -0.48 4.35
C LYS A 229 -0.21 -0.09 5.72
N LYS A 230 -0.02 -1.07 6.60
CA LYS A 230 0.46 -0.81 7.96
C LYS A 230 1.94 -0.48 8.01
N GLY A 231 2.71 -0.93 7.01
CA GLY A 231 4.07 -0.50 6.81
C GLY A 231 4.16 1.01 6.63
N MET A 232 3.40 1.55 5.68
CA MET A 232 3.37 3.00 5.43
C MET A 232 2.79 3.78 6.61
N PHE A 233 1.79 3.24 7.29
CA PHE A 233 1.30 3.80 8.54
C PHE A 233 2.42 3.90 9.60
N SER A 234 3.26 2.87 9.75
CA SER A 234 4.41 2.91 10.65
C SER A 234 5.44 3.96 10.23
N MET A 235 5.70 4.08 8.93
CA MET A 235 6.64 5.09 8.42
C MET A 235 6.12 6.52 8.64
N MET A 236 4.84 6.77 8.46
CA MET A 236 4.24 8.08 8.79
C MET A 236 4.35 8.38 10.29
N ASN A 237 4.12 7.38 11.17
CA ASN A 237 4.31 7.52 12.61
C ASN A 237 5.79 7.71 13.02
N TYR A 238 6.73 7.38 12.17
CA TYR A 238 8.14 7.67 12.36
C TYR A 238 8.53 9.06 11.85
N TYR A 239 8.20 9.37 10.58
CA TYR A 239 8.68 10.60 9.96
C TYR A 239 7.96 11.87 10.40
N LEU A 240 6.64 11.81 10.69
CA LEU A 240 5.88 13.00 11.09
C LEU A 240 6.34 13.58 12.44
N PRO A 241 6.56 12.77 13.51
CA PRO A 241 7.08 13.29 14.76
C PRO A 241 8.45 13.95 14.64
N LEU A 242 9.32 13.44 13.77
CA LEU A 242 10.63 14.06 13.49
C LEU A 242 10.50 15.45 12.83
N LYS A 243 9.35 15.73 12.21
CA LYS A 243 8.99 17.06 11.68
C LYS A 243 8.19 17.91 12.66
N GLY A 244 8.04 17.46 13.92
CA GLY A 244 7.24 18.15 14.94
C GLY A 244 5.73 18.00 14.75
N ILE A 245 5.26 17.03 13.97
CA ILE A 245 3.84 16.78 13.68
C ILE A 245 3.38 15.57 14.46
N ALA A 246 2.33 15.73 15.27
CA ALA A 246 1.74 14.61 16.01
C ALA A 246 1.09 13.61 15.03
N SER A 247 1.47 12.35 15.13
CA SER A 247 0.88 11.25 14.38
C SER A 247 0.08 10.35 15.30
N MET A 248 -1.12 9.97 14.88
CA MET A 248 -2.07 9.29 15.75
C MET A 248 -2.82 8.16 15.03
N HIS A 249 -3.05 7.05 15.75
CA HIS A 249 -3.95 5.99 15.30
C HIS A 249 -5.38 6.31 15.74
N CYS A 250 -6.08 7.10 14.96
CA CYS A 250 -7.43 7.58 15.26
C CYS A 250 -8.32 7.57 14.01
N SER A 251 -9.60 7.79 14.20
CA SER A 251 -10.50 8.33 13.17
C SER A 251 -10.69 9.81 13.45
N ALA A 252 -10.94 10.59 12.41
CA ALA A 252 -11.26 12.01 12.52
C ALA A 252 -12.37 12.36 11.56
N ASN A 253 -13.23 13.25 11.95
CA ASN A 253 -14.17 13.94 11.06
C ASN A 253 -14.25 15.42 11.42
N THR A 254 -14.79 16.19 10.51
CA THR A 254 -14.95 17.63 10.67
C THR A 254 -16.31 18.06 10.11
N ASP A 255 -16.77 19.24 10.44
CA ASP A 255 -17.95 19.82 9.78
C ASP A 255 -17.67 20.14 8.29
N LYS A 256 -18.71 20.53 7.57
CA LYS A 256 -18.63 20.82 6.13
C LYS A 256 -17.66 21.96 5.79
N ASN A 257 -17.34 22.82 6.74
CA ASN A 257 -16.42 23.94 6.58
C ASN A 257 -14.98 23.60 6.95
N GLY A 258 -14.73 22.41 7.56
CA GLY A 258 -13.42 22.01 8.03
C GLY A 258 -12.99 22.64 9.36
N GLU A 259 -13.94 23.25 10.12
CA GLU A 259 -13.62 24.04 11.29
C GLU A 259 -13.68 23.24 12.61
N ASN A 260 -14.70 22.41 12.78
CA ASN A 260 -14.95 21.67 14.03
C ASN A 260 -14.50 20.22 13.89
N THR A 261 -13.24 19.92 14.18
CA THR A 261 -12.68 18.58 14.05
C THR A 261 -12.87 17.76 15.33
N ALA A 262 -13.47 16.58 15.18
CA ALA A 262 -13.54 15.55 16.23
C ALA A 262 -12.52 14.44 15.94
N ILE A 263 -11.81 14.00 16.99
CA ILE A 263 -10.82 12.93 16.92
C ILE A 263 -11.26 11.78 17.81
N PHE A 264 -11.33 10.56 17.24
CA PHE A 264 -11.78 9.35 17.92
C PHE A 264 -10.60 8.42 18.15
N PHE A 265 -10.18 8.29 19.39
CA PHE A 265 -9.11 7.37 19.83
C PHE A 265 -9.68 6.05 20.32
N GLY A 266 -8.86 5.01 20.28
CA GLY A 266 -9.15 3.72 20.86
C GLY A 266 -8.32 2.60 20.23
N LEU A 267 -8.32 1.45 20.89
CA LEU A 267 -7.68 0.23 20.37
C LEU A 267 -8.42 -0.32 19.14
N SER A 268 -7.84 -1.32 18.48
CA SER A 268 -8.51 -2.02 17.39
C SER A 268 -9.84 -2.62 17.88
N GLY A 269 -10.90 -2.49 17.07
CA GLY A 269 -12.24 -3.04 17.39
C GLY A 269 -13.08 -2.21 18.37
N THR A 270 -12.63 -1.04 18.82
CA THR A 270 -13.38 -0.18 19.77
C THR A 270 -14.50 0.66 19.13
N GLY A 271 -14.70 0.54 17.80
CA GLY A 271 -15.76 1.26 17.10
C GLY A 271 -15.38 2.66 16.61
N LYS A 272 -14.09 3.02 16.54
CA LYS A 272 -13.65 4.33 16.03
C LYS A 272 -14.27 4.68 14.68
N THR A 273 -14.14 3.78 13.71
CA THR A 273 -14.70 3.98 12.37
C THR A 273 -16.22 4.05 12.41
N THR A 274 -16.88 3.14 13.15
CA THR A 274 -18.34 3.11 13.27
C THR A 274 -18.91 4.42 13.82
N LEU A 275 -18.23 5.02 14.80
CA LEU A 275 -18.66 6.29 15.40
C LEU A 275 -18.36 7.51 14.54
N SER A 276 -17.33 7.43 13.69
CA SER A 276 -16.90 8.56 12.86
C SER A 276 -17.47 8.54 11.44
N THR A 277 -18.14 7.45 11.04
CA THR A 277 -18.77 7.32 9.72
C THR A 277 -20.27 7.10 9.90
N ASP A 278 -21.08 8.04 9.40
CA ASP A 278 -22.53 7.89 9.36
C ASP A 278 -22.97 7.64 7.90
N PRO A 279 -23.57 6.47 7.62
CA PRO A 279 -24.08 6.18 6.28
C PRO A 279 -25.20 7.14 5.83
N CYS A 280 -25.88 7.78 6.78
CA CYS A 280 -26.96 8.73 6.50
C CYS A 280 -26.48 10.16 6.25
N SER A 281 -25.23 10.51 6.61
CA SER A 281 -24.68 11.86 6.41
C SER A 281 -24.21 12.14 4.97
N SER A 282 -24.24 11.14 4.10
CA SER A 282 -23.83 11.23 2.69
C SER A 282 -24.95 11.65 1.73
N GLN A 283 -26.09 12.12 2.23
CA GLN A 283 -27.10 12.75 1.37
C GLN A 283 -26.80 14.25 1.25
N PRO A 284 -26.71 14.77 0.01
CA PRO A 284 -26.48 16.17 -0.27
C PRO A 284 -27.63 17.06 0.18
#